data_a4364d4d53f9778668ffaefb04fd5902
#
_entry.id   a4364d4d53f9778668ffaefb04fd5902
#
_cell.length_a   1.000
_cell.length_b   1.000
_cell.length_c   1.000
_cell.angle_alpha   90.00
_cell.angle_beta   90.00
_cell.angle_gamma   90.00
#
_symmetry.space_group_name_H-M   'P 1'
#
loop_
_entity.id
_entity.type
_entity.pdbx_description
1 polymer ?
#
loop_
_entity_poly.entity_id
_entity_poly.type
_entity_poly.pdbx_seq_one_letter_code
_entity_poly.pdbx_strand_id
1 'polypeptide(L)'
;MNRACPVVLRHNNNQLELLAFKHPSGRSQLVKGGIKAGEHLEAACVRELEEESGIQAEYVRHLGVWDSNFKNQVWGFCLMHYEGIQPDTWEFATKDDGGHIFSFFWQPLNAPLDESWNELYENAFHYIRNVLGK
;
A
#
# COMPACT_ATOMS: atom_id res chain seq x y z
N MET A 1 7.26 1.80 -15.62
CA MET A 1 6.58 1.33 -14.39
C MET A 1 7.26 0.06 -13.92
N ASN A 2 7.78 0.09 -12.70
CA ASN A 2 8.54 -1.04 -12.16
C ASN A 2 8.21 -1.38 -10.70
N ARG A 3 7.28 -0.65 -10.09
CA ARG A 3 6.79 -0.95 -8.73
C ARG A 3 5.28 -1.01 -8.71
N ALA A 4 4.73 -1.98 -8.01
CA ALA A 4 3.30 -2.18 -7.84
C ALA A 4 2.90 -1.77 -6.42
N CYS A 5 1.88 -0.94 -6.30
CA CYS A 5 1.36 -0.49 -5.02
C CYS A 5 -0.15 -0.78 -4.95
N PRO A 6 -0.55 -1.87 -4.29
CA PRO A 6 -1.96 -2.14 -4.07
C PRO A 6 -2.54 -1.18 -3.04
N VAL A 7 -3.73 -0.66 -3.33
CA VAL A 7 -4.43 0.29 -2.47
C VAL A 7 -5.67 -0.39 -1.93
N VAL A 8 -5.70 -0.61 -0.61
CA VAL A 8 -6.84 -1.21 0.08
C VAL A 8 -7.47 -0.15 0.96
N LEU A 9 -8.77 0.06 0.79
CA LEU A 9 -9.52 1.06 1.53
C LEU A 9 -10.58 0.40 2.39
N ARG A 10 -10.92 1.05 3.51
CA ARG A 10 -12.09 0.68 4.31
C ARG A 10 -12.80 1.95 4.79
N HIS A 11 -14.10 1.82 5.06
CA HIS A 11 -14.85 2.86 5.77
C HIS A 11 -14.92 2.51 7.25
N ASN A 12 -14.64 3.51 8.10
CA ASN A 12 -14.75 3.36 9.55
C ASN A 12 -15.31 4.67 10.11
N ASN A 13 -16.49 4.62 10.72
CA ASN A 13 -17.17 5.80 11.26
C ASN A 13 -17.28 6.94 10.24
N ASN A 14 -17.67 6.61 9.01
CA ASN A 14 -17.82 7.54 7.89
C ASN A 14 -16.48 8.13 7.41
N GLN A 15 -15.36 7.59 7.85
CA GLN A 15 -14.05 7.98 7.37
C GLN A 15 -13.48 6.92 6.44
N LEU A 16 -12.90 7.37 5.34
CA LEU A 16 -12.19 6.49 4.42
C LEU A 16 -10.75 6.36 4.89
N GLU A 17 -10.28 5.12 5.03
CA GLU A 17 -8.96 4.81 5.54
C GLU A 17 -8.20 3.92 4.56
N LEU A 18 -6.89 4.14 4.51
CA LEU A 18 -5.97 3.42 3.63
C LEU A 18 -5.11 2.46 4.44
N LEU A 19 -4.97 1.23 3.95
CA LEU A 19 -4.10 0.26 4.59
C LEU A 19 -2.64 0.68 4.48
N ALA A 20 -1.96 0.69 5.63
CA ALA A 20 -0.54 1.01 5.76
C ALA A 20 0.08 0.10 6.81
N PHE A 21 1.40 0.16 6.95
CA PHE A 21 2.06 -0.62 8.00
C PHE A 21 3.27 0.12 8.54
N LYS A 22 3.67 -0.23 9.77
CA LYS A 22 4.94 0.17 10.35
C LYS A 22 5.97 -0.93 10.15
N HIS A 23 7.07 -0.53 9.51
CA HIS A 23 8.26 -1.36 9.39
C HIS A 23 8.95 -1.46 10.76
N PRO A 24 9.72 -2.53 11.06
CA PRO A 24 10.48 -2.60 12.32
C PRO A 24 11.38 -1.41 12.60
N SER A 25 11.79 -0.65 11.57
CA SER A 25 12.56 0.59 11.72
C SER A 25 11.74 1.73 12.34
N GLY A 26 10.43 1.57 12.52
CA GLY A 26 9.53 2.61 13.00
C GLY A 26 8.92 3.48 11.90
N ARG A 27 9.26 3.24 10.64
CA ARG A 27 8.75 4.01 9.50
C ARG A 27 7.41 3.47 9.03
N SER A 28 6.49 4.40 8.74
CA SER A 28 5.19 4.04 8.12
C SER A 28 5.35 3.96 6.61
N GLN A 29 4.76 2.93 6.03
CA GLN A 29 4.90 2.60 4.61
C GLN A 29 3.59 2.07 4.06
N LEU A 30 3.52 2.09 2.72
CA LEU A 30 2.46 1.41 1.98
C LEU A 30 3.02 0.11 1.42
N VAL A 31 2.16 -0.88 1.21
CA VAL A 31 2.57 -2.10 0.51
C VAL A 31 3.04 -1.72 -0.89
N LYS A 32 4.22 -2.17 -1.26
CA LYS A 32 4.81 -1.88 -2.56
C LYS A 32 5.89 -2.91 -2.86
N GLY A 33 5.99 -3.32 -4.10
CA GLY A 33 7.05 -4.22 -4.49
C GLY A 33 7.33 -4.21 -5.99
N GLY A 34 8.39 -4.90 -6.38
CA GLY A 34 8.83 -4.96 -7.77
C GLY A 34 7.87 -5.73 -8.67
N ILE A 35 7.69 -5.27 -9.89
CA ILE A 35 6.95 -5.98 -10.91
C ILE A 35 7.91 -6.94 -11.60
N LYS A 36 7.57 -8.22 -11.66
CA LYS A 36 8.42 -9.23 -12.29
C LYS A 36 8.34 -9.15 -13.81
N ALA A 37 9.36 -9.66 -14.48
CA ALA A 37 9.38 -9.70 -15.94
C ALA A 37 8.15 -10.44 -16.45
N GLY A 38 7.41 -9.81 -17.39
CA GLY A 38 6.20 -10.39 -17.95
C GLY A 38 4.97 -10.36 -17.06
N GLU A 39 5.08 -9.82 -15.85
CA GLU A 39 3.97 -9.72 -14.91
C GLU A 39 3.16 -8.45 -15.17
N HIS A 40 1.84 -8.57 -15.23
CA HIS A 40 0.95 -7.41 -15.32
C HIS A 40 0.84 -6.71 -13.96
N LEU A 41 0.56 -5.41 -13.98
CA LEU A 41 0.43 -4.62 -12.76
C LEU A 41 -0.62 -5.20 -11.80
N GLU A 42 -1.77 -5.62 -12.32
CA GLU A 42 -2.84 -6.20 -11.51
C GLU A 42 -2.36 -7.43 -10.73
N ALA A 43 -1.66 -8.33 -11.43
CA ALA A 43 -1.13 -9.54 -10.80
C ALA A 43 -0.04 -9.21 -9.78
N ALA A 44 0.81 -8.24 -10.06
CA ALA A 44 1.85 -7.81 -9.14
C ALA A 44 1.24 -7.22 -7.85
N CYS A 45 0.17 -6.43 -7.98
CA CYS A 45 -0.53 -5.87 -6.83
C CYS A 45 -1.15 -6.96 -5.96
N VAL A 46 -1.80 -7.96 -6.57
CA VAL A 46 -2.36 -9.09 -5.82
C VAL A 46 -1.26 -9.84 -5.08
N ARG A 47 -0.18 -10.15 -5.77
CA ARG A 47 0.95 -10.91 -5.20
C ARG A 47 1.64 -10.16 -4.08
N GLU A 48 2.00 -8.89 -4.30
CA GLU A 48 2.70 -8.10 -3.29
C GLU A 48 1.86 -7.90 -2.03
N LEU A 49 0.56 -7.68 -2.19
CA LEU A 49 -0.33 -7.51 -1.05
C LEU A 49 -0.36 -8.78 -0.20
N GLU A 50 -0.47 -9.94 -0.84
CA GLU A 50 -0.48 -11.22 -0.13
C GLU A 50 0.87 -11.48 0.56
N GLU A 51 1.99 -11.25 -0.15
CA GLU A 51 3.32 -11.49 0.40
C GLU A 51 3.63 -10.61 1.62
N GLU A 52 3.17 -9.36 1.64
CA GLU A 52 3.53 -8.42 2.69
C GLU A 52 2.48 -8.30 3.79
N SER A 53 1.21 -8.59 3.52
CA SER A 53 0.14 -8.42 4.51
C SER A 53 -0.65 -9.69 4.82
N GLY A 54 -0.52 -10.71 4.01
CA GLY A 54 -1.34 -11.92 4.11
C GLY A 54 -2.74 -11.77 3.52
N ILE A 55 -3.09 -10.59 3.01
CA ILE A 55 -4.42 -10.32 2.45
C ILE A 55 -4.50 -10.83 1.03
N GLN A 56 -5.56 -11.61 0.74
CA GLN A 56 -5.93 -12.01 -0.61
C GLN A 56 -7.08 -11.12 -1.07
N ALA A 57 -6.76 -10.15 -1.93
CA ALA A 57 -7.72 -9.19 -2.44
C ALA A 57 -7.87 -9.30 -3.94
N GLU A 58 -8.95 -8.73 -4.45
CA GLU A 58 -9.25 -8.71 -5.88
C GLU A 58 -8.93 -7.34 -6.47
N TYR A 59 -8.42 -7.33 -7.69
CA TYR A 59 -8.20 -6.11 -8.45
C TYR A 59 -9.54 -5.48 -8.84
N VAL A 60 -9.66 -4.16 -8.66
CA VAL A 60 -10.86 -3.41 -9.06
C VAL A 60 -10.56 -2.53 -10.27
N ARG A 61 -9.57 -1.63 -10.16
CA ARG A 61 -9.20 -0.74 -11.27
C ARG A 61 -7.83 -0.11 -11.04
N HIS A 62 -7.23 0.36 -12.12
CA HIS A 62 -6.00 1.15 -12.07
C HIS A 62 -6.30 2.53 -11.48
N LEU A 63 -5.37 3.04 -10.65
CA LEU A 63 -5.44 4.38 -10.12
C LEU A 63 -4.41 5.33 -10.75
N GLY A 64 -3.53 4.80 -11.58
CA GLY A 64 -2.57 5.60 -12.32
C GLY A 64 -1.13 5.17 -12.13
N VAL A 65 -0.24 5.93 -12.77
CA VAL A 65 1.20 5.70 -12.75
C VAL A 65 1.87 6.98 -12.24
N TRP A 66 2.85 6.83 -11.36
CA TRP A 66 3.49 7.95 -10.69
C TRP A 66 5.01 7.75 -10.67
N ASP A 67 5.73 8.77 -11.15
CA ASP A 67 7.18 8.80 -11.06
C ASP A 67 7.57 9.29 -9.67
N SER A 68 8.19 8.44 -8.88
CA SER A 68 8.55 8.77 -7.49
C SER A 68 9.75 9.71 -7.40
N ASN A 69 10.52 9.86 -8.47
CA ASN A 69 11.81 10.56 -8.45
C ASN A 69 12.78 9.99 -7.41
N PHE A 70 12.63 8.71 -7.09
CA PHE A 70 13.46 8.03 -6.11
C PHE A 70 13.98 6.73 -6.72
N LYS A 71 15.30 6.63 -6.88
CA LYS A 71 15.98 5.42 -7.37
C LYS A 71 15.36 4.83 -8.64
N ASN A 72 14.93 5.69 -9.55
CA ASN A 72 14.30 5.30 -10.81
C ASN A 72 13.04 4.44 -10.64
N GLN A 73 12.33 4.57 -9.52
CA GLN A 73 11.09 3.85 -9.30
C GLN A 73 9.91 4.62 -9.88
N VAL A 74 9.18 3.96 -10.74
CA VAL A 74 7.90 4.44 -11.28
C VAL A 74 6.83 3.47 -10.80
N TRP A 75 5.88 3.97 -10.03
CA TRP A 75 4.89 3.16 -9.33
C TRP A 75 3.59 3.11 -10.11
N GLY A 76 3.01 1.91 -10.20
CA GLY A 76 1.63 1.73 -10.65
C GLY A 76 0.75 1.43 -9.44
N PHE A 77 -0.42 2.06 -9.37
CA PHE A 77 -1.36 1.90 -8.27
C PHE A 77 -2.61 1.20 -8.76
N CYS A 78 -3.10 0.23 -7.99
CA CYS A 78 -4.36 -0.44 -8.26
C CYS A 78 -5.25 -0.41 -7.03
N LEU A 79 -6.52 -0.06 -7.22
CA LEU A 79 -7.51 -0.22 -6.17
C LEU A 79 -7.86 -1.69 -6.06
N MET A 80 -7.81 -2.21 -4.84
CA MET A 80 -8.08 -3.61 -4.51
C MET A 80 -9.30 -3.70 -3.62
N HIS A 81 -10.04 -4.81 -3.72
CA HIS A 81 -11.17 -5.10 -2.86
C HIS A 81 -10.87 -6.32 -1.98
N TYR A 82 -11.06 -6.17 -0.68
CA TYR A 82 -10.88 -7.24 0.28
C TYR A 82 -12.17 -7.46 1.06
N GLU A 83 -12.73 -8.67 0.98
CA GLU A 83 -13.99 -9.02 1.64
C GLU A 83 -13.81 -9.64 3.02
N GLY A 84 -12.58 -9.95 3.41
CA GLY A 84 -12.32 -10.57 4.69
C GLY A 84 -12.51 -9.61 5.87
N ILE A 85 -12.29 -10.15 7.07
CA ILE A 85 -12.31 -9.36 8.31
C ILE A 85 -11.19 -8.33 8.23
N GLN A 86 -11.51 -7.08 8.58
CA GLN A 86 -10.57 -5.95 8.54
C GLN A 86 -10.31 -5.47 9.97
N PRO A 87 -9.44 -6.19 10.74
CA PRO A 87 -9.12 -5.73 12.08
C PRO A 87 -8.48 -4.35 12.05
N ASP A 88 -8.59 -3.60 13.15
CA ASP A 88 -7.98 -2.27 13.23
C ASP A 88 -6.47 -2.34 13.13
N THR A 89 -5.85 -3.37 13.69
CA THR A 89 -4.42 -3.60 13.59
C THR A 89 -4.13 -5.10 13.55
N TRP A 90 -3.04 -5.47 12.90
CA TRP A 90 -2.51 -6.84 12.98
C TRP A 90 -1.04 -6.82 12.62
N GLU A 91 -0.35 -7.91 12.97
CA GLU A 91 1.04 -8.12 12.58
C GLU A 91 1.11 -9.23 11.56
N PHE A 92 2.03 -9.10 10.62
CA PHE A 92 2.28 -10.13 9.62
C PHE A 92 3.78 -10.31 9.43
N ALA A 93 4.23 -11.56 9.55
CA ALA A 93 5.63 -11.91 9.31
C ALA A 93 5.81 -12.17 7.82
N THR A 94 6.39 -11.19 7.11
CA THR A 94 6.75 -11.37 5.70
C THR A 94 8.07 -12.10 5.59
N LYS A 95 8.25 -12.83 4.49
CA LYS A 95 9.51 -13.51 4.19
C LYS A 95 10.46 -12.65 3.35
N ASP A 96 9.97 -11.52 2.87
CA ASP A 96 10.76 -10.61 2.05
C ASP A 96 11.90 -9.97 2.85
N ASP A 97 12.98 -9.64 2.15
CA ASP A 97 14.16 -8.98 2.73
C ASP A 97 14.74 -9.69 3.97
N GLY A 98 14.70 -11.03 3.96
CA GLY A 98 15.23 -11.83 5.07
C GLY A 98 14.27 -11.98 6.24
N GLY A 99 13.02 -11.51 6.08
CA GLY A 99 11.97 -11.68 7.07
C GLY A 99 11.85 -10.50 8.01
N HIS A 100 10.66 -9.91 8.04
CA HIS A 100 10.32 -8.80 8.94
C HIS A 100 8.91 -9.02 9.47
N ILE A 101 8.63 -8.43 10.63
CA ILE A 101 7.27 -8.32 11.14
C ILE A 101 6.77 -6.92 10.83
N PHE A 102 5.74 -6.82 10.01
CA PHE A 102 5.07 -5.57 9.67
C PHE A 102 3.84 -5.39 10.55
N SER A 103 3.70 -4.20 11.14
CA SER A 103 2.55 -3.88 12.00
C SER A 103 1.56 -3.05 11.20
N PHE A 104 0.46 -3.68 10.77
CA PHE A 104 -0.54 -3.05 9.90
C PHE A 104 -1.51 -2.18 10.69
N PHE A 105 -1.91 -1.08 10.07
CA PHE A 105 -2.89 -0.16 10.60
C PHE A 105 -3.63 0.54 9.45
N TRP A 106 -4.64 1.32 9.78
CA TRP A 106 -5.43 2.06 8.80
C TRP A 106 -5.19 3.55 8.98
N GLN A 107 -4.72 4.20 7.92
CA GLN A 107 -4.43 5.64 7.92
C GLN A 107 -5.64 6.38 7.36
N PRO A 108 -6.32 7.23 8.16
CA PRO A 108 -7.40 8.05 7.62
C PRO A 108 -6.88 8.96 6.51
N LEU A 109 -7.60 9.03 5.39
CA LEU A 109 -7.18 9.84 4.25
C LEU A 109 -7.21 11.34 4.57
N ASN A 110 -8.09 11.76 5.48
CA ASN A 110 -8.26 13.17 5.82
C ASN A 110 -7.49 13.60 7.08
N ALA A 111 -6.72 12.70 7.68
CA ALA A 111 -5.90 13.04 8.83
C ALA A 111 -4.47 13.38 8.40
N PRO A 112 -3.80 14.30 9.10
CA PRO A 112 -2.40 14.59 8.82
C PRO A 112 -1.55 13.34 9.08
N LEU A 113 -0.51 13.15 8.26
CA LEU A 113 0.48 12.10 8.49
C LEU A 113 1.44 12.55 9.60
N ASP A 114 1.84 11.61 10.47
CA ASP A 114 2.80 11.91 11.51
C ASP A 114 4.24 11.80 10.98
N GLU A 115 5.21 12.03 11.85
CA GLU A 115 6.64 12.05 11.49
C GLU A 115 7.20 10.66 11.14
N SER A 116 6.44 9.57 11.36
CA SER A 116 6.89 8.24 10.97
C SER A 116 6.90 8.03 9.44
N TRP A 117 6.16 8.86 8.70
CA TRP A 117 6.13 8.82 7.24
C TRP A 117 7.32 9.58 6.67
N ASN A 118 8.14 8.90 5.83
CA ASN A 118 9.18 9.61 5.10
C ASN A 118 8.60 10.25 3.84
N GLU A 119 9.40 11.11 3.20
CA GLU A 119 8.96 11.89 2.05
C GLU A 119 8.42 11.03 0.90
N LEU A 120 9.08 9.91 0.61
CA LEU A 120 8.66 9.04 -0.50
C LEU A 120 7.23 8.53 -0.30
N TYR A 121 6.95 7.95 0.87
CA TYR A 121 5.63 7.39 1.15
C TYR A 121 4.58 8.46 1.43
N GLU A 122 4.99 9.59 1.99
CA GLU A 122 4.11 10.75 2.13
C GLU A 122 3.63 11.23 0.76
N ASN A 123 4.55 11.36 -0.21
CA ASN A 123 4.20 11.77 -1.56
C ASN A 123 3.31 10.74 -2.27
N ALA A 124 3.58 9.45 -2.07
CA ALA A 124 2.72 8.39 -2.61
C ALA A 124 1.31 8.46 -2.01
N PHE A 125 1.21 8.70 -0.71
CA PHE A 125 -0.07 8.86 -0.03
C PHE A 125 -0.86 10.04 -0.62
N HIS A 126 -0.21 11.17 -0.84
CA HIS A 126 -0.85 12.34 -1.44
C HIS A 126 -1.30 12.07 -2.87
N TYR A 127 -0.50 11.34 -3.64
CA TYR A 127 -0.91 10.92 -4.98
C TYR A 127 -2.21 10.11 -4.93
N ILE A 128 -2.28 9.13 -4.03
CA ILE A 128 -3.48 8.29 -3.87
C ILE A 128 -4.69 9.16 -3.52
N ARG A 129 -4.55 10.07 -2.56
CA ARG A 129 -5.63 10.99 -2.19
C ARG A 129 -6.14 11.77 -3.40
N ASN A 130 -5.22 12.32 -4.19
CA ASN A 130 -5.59 13.12 -5.35
C ASN A 130 -6.37 12.31 -6.39
N VAL A 131 -5.90 11.11 -6.73
CA VAL A 131 -6.58 10.28 -7.74
C VAL A 131 -7.92 9.74 -7.23
N LEU A 132 -8.10 9.63 -5.93
CA LEU A 132 -9.38 9.26 -5.33
C LEU A 132 -10.33 10.46 -5.18
N GLY A 133 -9.88 11.67 -5.46
CA GLY A 133 -10.68 12.89 -5.34
C GLY A 133 -10.93 13.33 -3.90
N LYS A 134 -10.02 13.00 -3.01
CA LYS A 134 -10.17 13.29 -1.57
C LYS A 134 -9.28 14.42 -1.05
#